data_4a83fee3b46f909a0657b9c33499ede6
#
_entry.id   4a83fee3b46f909a0657b9c33499ede6
#
_cell.length_a   1.000
_cell.length_b   1.000
_cell.length_c   1.000
_cell.angle_alpha   90.00
_cell.angle_beta   90.00
_cell.angle_gamma   90.00
#
_symmetry.space_group_name_H-M   'P 1'
#
loop_
_entity.id
_entity.type
_entity.pdbx_description
1 polymer ?
#
loop_
_entity_poly.entity_id
_entity_poly.type
_entity_poly.pdbx_seq_one_letter_code
_entity_poly.pdbx_strand_id
1 'polypeptide(L)' 'MAANKVQTGIRFEPELLYKIAYVAKYNKRSLNEQLEYLAQLCVKEYETANGSIPVDDEILFRK' A
#
# COMPACT_ATOMS: atom_id res chain seq x y z
N MET A 1 -3.50 19.62 4.55
CA MET A 1 -4.02 19.13 4.28
C MET A 1 -4.06 17.96 4.02
N ALA A 2 -4.76 17.49 4.23
CA ALA A 2 -4.79 16.15 4.11
C ALA A 2 -4.17 15.73 2.85
N ALA A 3 -3.40 14.76 2.93
CA ALA A 3 -2.80 14.22 1.75
C ALA A 3 -3.90 13.69 0.87
N ASN A 4 -3.81 14.02 -0.38
CA ASN A 4 -4.70 13.44 -1.36
C ASN A 4 -4.24 12.06 -1.69
N LYS A 5 -5.13 11.11 -1.50
CA LYS A 5 -4.82 9.74 -1.86
C LYS A 5 -5.20 9.52 -3.31
N VAL A 6 -4.28 8.93 -4.04
CA VAL A 6 -4.51 8.62 -5.44
C VAL A 6 -5.07 7.21 -5.52
N GLN A 7 -6.17 7.08 -6.25
CA GLN A 7 -6.79 5.78 -6.39
C GLN A 7 -6.04 4.93 -7.39
N THR A 8 -5.87 3.67 -7.06
CA THR A 8 -5.22 2.74 -7.97
C THR A 8 -5.96 1.42 -7.90
N GLY A 9 -5.95 0.69 -9.01
CA GLY A 9 -6.61 -0.59 -9.08
C GLY A 9 -5.61 -1.73 -8.94
N ILE A 10 -5.96 -2.69 -8.11
CA ILE A 10 -5.14 -3.88 -7.93
C ILE A 10 -6.04 -5.09 -8.05
N ARG A 11 -5.57 -6.08 -8.78
CA ARG A 11 -6.31 -7.32 -8.93
C ARG A 11 -5.70 -8.39 -8.07
N PHE A 12 -6.55 -9.09 -7.34
CA PHE A 12 -6.12 -10.20 -6.50
C PHE A 12 -6.83 -11.46 -6.92
N GLU A 13 -6.14 -12.56 -6.81
CA GLU A 13 -6.84 -13.83 -6.89
C GLU A 13 -7.75 -13.96 -5.67
N PRO A 14 -8.90 -14.61 -5.86
CA PRO A 14 -9.89 -14.66 -4.77
C PRO A 14 -9.35 -15.23 -3.47
N GLU A 15 -8.54 -16.26 -3.54
CA GLU A 15 -8.02 -16.87 -2.33
C GLU A 15 -7.11 -15.91 -1.57
N LEU A 16 -6.25 -15.21 -2.30
CA LEU A 16 -5.34 -14.26 -1.65
C LEU A 16 -6.12 -13.10 -1.05
N LEU A 17 -7.13 -12.62 -1.78
CA LEU A 17 -7.95 -11.54 -1.26
C LEU A 17 -8.66 -11.95 0.02
N TYR A 18 -9.20 -13.17 0.04
CA TYR A 18 -9.87 -13.68 1.23
C TYR A 18 -8.91 -13.72 2.42
N LYS A 19 -7.71 -14.22 2.18
CA LYS A 19 -6.76 -14.38 3.27
C LYS A 19 -6.27 -13.05 3.80
N ILE A 20 -6.04 -12.08 2.93
CA ILE A 20 -5.58 -10.78 3.40
C ILE A 20 -6.70 -10.07 4.16
N ALA A 21 -7.94 -10.25 3.71
CA ALA A 21 -9.06 -9.69 4.43
C ALA A 21 -9.21 -10.30 5.80
N TYR A 22 -8.95 -11.59 5.91
CA TYR A 22 -8.99 -12.28 7.20
C TYR A 22 -7.93 -11.70 8.14
N VAL A 23 -6.72 -11.48 7.63
CA VAL A 23 -5.65 -10.90 8.43
C VAL A 23 -6.00 -9.48 8.86
N ALA A 24 -6.60 -8.72 7.95
CA ALA A 24 -7.00 -7.35 8.29
C ALA A 24 -7.98 -7.36 9.45
N LYS A 25 -8.96 -8.25 9.39
CA LYS A 25 -9.94 -8.35 10.46
C LYS A 25 -9.30 -8.76 11.78
N TYR A 26 -8.36 -9.68 11.71
CA TYR A 26 -7.63 -10.08 12.90
C TYR A 26 -6.91 -8.91 13.53
N ASN A 27 -6.36 -8.02 12.70
CA ASN A 27 -5.64 -6.84 13.17
C ASN A 27 -6.55 -5.65 13.41
N LYS A 28 -7.86 -5.84 13.28
CA LYS A 28 -8.85 -4.77 13.49
C LYS A 28 -8.62 -3.61 12.56
N ARG A 29 -8.31 -3.92 11.32
CA ARG A 29 -8.13 -2.94 10.24
C ARG A 29 -9.10 -3.24 9.13
N SER A 30 -9.47 -2.19 8.37
CA SER A 30 -10.18 -2.43 7.13
C SER A 30 -9.22 -3.05 6.12
N LEU A 31 -9.78 -3.62 5.07
CA LEU A 31 -8.94 -4.19 4.01
C LEU A 31 -8.03 -3.13 3.41
N ASN A 32 -8.58 -1.96 3.12
CA ASN A 32 -7.77 -0.87 2.58
C ASN A 32 -6.65 -0.46 3.51
N GLU A 33 -6.94 -0.36 4.79
CA GLU A 33 -5.91 -0.01 5.76
C GLU A 33 -4.83 -1.07 5.82
N GLN A 34 -5.22 -2.33 5.77
CA GLN A 34 -4.24 -3.40 5.81
C GLN A 34 -3.33 -3.37 4.59
N LEU A 35 -3.91 -3.14 3.42
CA LEU A 35 -3.12 -3.07 2.20
C LEU A 35 -2.20 -1.86 2.21
N GLU A 36 -2.68 -0.74 2.70
CA GLU A 36 -1.86 0.46 2.80
C GLU A 36 -0.69 0.24 3.75
N TYR A 37 -0.96 -0.42 4.87
CA TYR A 37 0.09 -0.73 5.83
C TYR A 37 1.17 -1.62 5.20
N LEU A 38 0.75 -2.64 4.46
CA LEU A 38 1.70 -3.52 3.81
C LEU A 38 2.52 -2.79 2.77
N ALA A 39 1.90 -1.87 2.04
CA ALA A 39 2.63 -1.08 1.06
C ALA A 39 3.68 -0.20 1.74
N GLN A 40 3.31 0.43 2.84
CA GLN A 40 4.25 1.26 3.57
C GLN A 40 5.41 0.43 4.10
N LEU A 41 5.12 -0.76 4.59
CA LEU A 41 6.15 -1.63 5.10
C LEU A 41 7.12 -2.04 4.00
N CYS A 42 6.58 -2.35 2.83
CA CYS A 42 7.39 -2.72 1.69
C CYS A 42 8.36 -1.60 1.31
N VAL A 43 7.86 -0.37 1.26
CA VAL A 43 8.70 0.78 0.93
C VAL A 43 9.77 1.01 1.99
N LYS A 44 9.36 0.88 3.26
CA LYS A 44 10.30 1.09 4.35
C LYS A 44 11.44 0.09 4.28
N GLU A 45 11.13 -1.16 3.99
CA GLU A 45 12.17 -2.18 3.89
C GLU A 45 13.13 -1.88 2.73
N TYR A 46 12.58 -1.47 1.61
CA TYR A 46 13.42 -1.14 0.47
C TYR A 46 14.34 0.03 0.80
N GLU A 47 13.80 1.08 1.38
CA GLU A 47 14.58 2.27 1.66
C GLU A 47 15.64 2.02 2.74
N THR A 48 15.36 1.12 3.66
CA THR A 48 16.34 0.76 4.68
C THR A 48 17.55 0.09 4.03
N ALA A 49 17.30 -0.73 3.03
CA ALA A 49 18.37 -1.48 2.37
C ALA A 49 19.06 -0.68 1.27
N ASN A 50 18.33 0.20 0.60
CA ASN A 50 18.82 0.83 -0.63
C ASN A 50 18.84 2.34 -0.61
N GLY A 51 18.41 2.95 0.48
CA GLY A 51 18.37 4.40 0.56
C GLY A 51 17.04 4.97 0.12
N SER A 52 16.83 6.22 0.44
CA SER A 52 15.56 6.87 0.15
C SER A 52 15.25 6.91 -1.32
N ILE A 53 13.98 6.69 -1.64
CA ILE A 53 13.51 6.79 -3.01
C ILE A 53 13.17 8.24 -3.28
N PRO A 54 13.80 8.89 -4.27
CA PRO A 54 13.44 10.28 -4.58
C PRO A 54 12.04 10.31 -5.16
N VAL A 55 11.25 11.27 -4.72
CA VAL A 55 9.88 11.41 -5.17
C VAL A 55 9.79 12.55 -6.16
N ASP A 56 9.22 12.25 -7.31
CA ASP A 56 9.01 13.23 -8.35
C ASP A 56 7.51 13.41 -8.54
N ASP A 57 7.03 14.60 -8.28
CA ASP A 57 5.60 14.87 -8.39
C ASP A 57 5.06 14.56 -9.77
N GLU A 58 5.86 14.78 -10.80
CA GLU A 58 5.44 14.46 -12.14
C GLU A 58 5.14 12.99 -12.32
N ILE A 59 6.01 12.16 -11.77
CA ILE A 59 5.80 10.73 -11.87
C ILE A 59 4.56 10.32 -11.09
N LEU A 60 4.37 10.91 -9.92
CA LEU A 60 3.27 10.56 -9.04
C LEU A 60 1.92 10.83 -9.68
N PHE A 61 1.81 11.95 -10.40
CA PHE A 61 0.53 12.36 -10.95
C PHE A 61 0.39 12.10 -12.45
N ARG A 62 1.36 11.43 -13.05
CA ARG A 62 1.27 11.13 -14.45
C ARG A 62 0.22 10.07 -14.72
N LYS A 63 -0.56 10.27 -15.74
CA LYS A 63 -1.56 9.30 -16.12
C LYS A 63 -1.00 8.28 -17.10
#